data_a60472828901fbc68e047311f3334996
#
_entry.id   a60472828901fbc68e047311f3334996
#
_cell.length_a   1.000
_cell.length_b   1.000
_cell.length_c   1.000
_cell.angle_alpha   90.00
_cell.angle_beta   90.00
_cell.angle_gamma   90.00
#
_symmetry.space_group_name_H-M   'P 1'
#
loop_
_entity.id
_entity.type
_entity.pdbx_description
1 polymer ?
#
loop_
_entity_poly.entity_id
_entity_poly.type
_entity_poly.pdbx_seq_one_letter_code
_entity_poly.pdbx_strand_id
1 'polypeptide(L)'
;GSADAAGTLMAAAALCRLPYSPEELQPLAAQLGSDVPFCLTGGVALGRGRGDRLAPVICRGRHRWVFATSNQGLSTPAVYRRFDELGGTPGGETVPNDLISALTRGDLDAVAASLSNDLQAAAIDLRPELEEVLTVGREVGALTALVSGSGPTCAFLVRDTAGAKKVSAAVSNLPQVHRTRTARGPAAGAQLLPGPVGSFA
;
A
#
# COMPACT_ATOMS: atom_id res chain seq x y z
N GLY A 1 2.38 -6.53 -11.79
CA GLY A 1 3.22 -6.06 -10.69
C GLY A 1 3.42 -7.10 -9.59
N SER A 2 3.80 -6.65 -8.39
CA SER A 2 4.17 -7.55 -7.28
C SER A 2 3.06 -8.50 -6.86
N ALA A 3 1.80 -8.06 -6.88
CA ALA A 3 0.64 -8.92 -6.59
C ALA A 3 0.45 -10.01 -7.67
N ASP A 4 0.67 -9.68 -8.94
CA ASP A 4 0.58 -10.66 -10.03
C ASP A 4 1.71 -11.69 -9.90
N ALA A 5 2.93 -11.24 -9.56
CA ALA A 5 4.07 -12.13 -9.33
C ALA A 5 3.79 -13.11 -8.17
N ALA A 6 3.25 -12.61 -7.05
CA ALA A 6 2.86 -13.45 -5.92
C ALA A 6 1.76 -14.45 -6.29
N GLY A 7 0.73 -14.01 -7.01
CA GLY A 7 -0.34 -14.88 -7.51
C GLY A 7 0.17 -15.95 -8.46
N THR A 8 1.06 -15.58 -9.40
CA THR A 8 1.68 -16.51 -10.34
C THR A 8 2.55 -17.54 -9.61
N LEU A 9 3.34 -17.11 -8.62
CA LEU A 9 4.18 -18.00 -7.83
C LEU A 9 3.34 -19.06 -7.08
N MET A 10 2.25 -18.63 -6.44
CA MET A 10 1.30 -19.53 -5.77
C MET A 10 0.63 -20.48 -6.76
N ALA A 11 0.17 -19.99 -7.91
CA ALA A 11 -0.48 -20.80 -8.92
C ALA A 11 0.49 -21.85 -9.53
N ALA A 12 1.73 -21.44 -9.79
CA ALA A 12 2.76 -22.35 -10.31
C ALA A 12 3.11 -23.45 -9.31
N ALA A 13 3.27 -23.12 -8.02
CA ALA A 13 3.51 -24.09 -6.97
C ALA A 13 2.38 -25.12 -6.88
N ALA A 14 1.13 -24.66 -6.93
CA ALA A 14 -0.03 -25.53 -6.90
C ALA A 14 -0.14 -26.43 -8.15
N LEU A 15 0.06 -25.86 -9.33
CA LEU A 15 0.01 -26.61 -10.60
C LEU A 15 1.07 -27.71 -10.66
N CYS A 16 2.27 -27.40 -10.19
CA CYS A 16 3.39 -28.36 -10.13
C CYS A 16 3.30 -29.29 -8.92
N ARG A 17 2.25 -29.20 -8.12
CA ARG A 17 2.05 -29.99 -6.89
C ARG A 17 3.25 -29.93 -5.94
N LEU A 18 3.90 -28.76 -5.86
CA LEU A 18 5.01 -28.55 -4.96
C LEU A 18 4.47 -28.35 -3.54
N PRO A 19 5.06 -29.01 -2.54
CA PRO A 19 4.58 -28.96 -1.15
C PRO A 19 5.04 -27.69 -0.43
N TYR A 20 5.01 -26.53 -1.09
CA TYR A 20 5.46 -25.27 -0.51
C TYR A 20 4.29 -24.50 0.15
N SER A 21 4.49 -24.18 1.41
CA SER A 21 3.66 -23.18 2.09
C SER A 21 3.99 -21.75 1.59
N PRO A 22 3.12 -20.76 1.82
CA PRO A 22 3.44 -19.37 1.49
C PRO A 22 4.73 -18.88 2.15
N GLU A 23 5.05 -19.37 3.35
CA GLU A 23 6.27 -19.03 4.09
C GLU A 23 7.52 -19.58 3.39
N GLU A 24 7.45 -20.80 2.85
CA GLU A 24 8.56 -21.42 2.12
C GLU A 24 8.78 -20.78 0.74
N LEU A 25 7.76 -20.11 0.18
CA LEU A 25 7.87 -19.32 -1.05
C LEU A 25 8.48 -17.93 -0.84
N GLN A 26 8.63 -17.45 0.39
CA GLN A 26 9.16 -16.11 0.68
C GLN A 26 10.54 -15.84 0.08
N PRO A 27 11.54 -16.75 0.15
CA PRO A 27 12.85 -16.51 -0.45
C PRO A 27 12.80 -16.38 -1.97
N LEU A 28 11.91 -17.12 -2.63
CA LEU A 28 11.69 -17.00 -4.08
C LEU A 28 10.99 -15.70 -4.42
N ALA A 29 10.00 -15.30 -3.64
CA ALA A 29 9.29 -14.05 -3.80
C ALA A 29 10.24 -12.85 -3.69
N ALA A 30 11.17 -12.85 -2.74
CA ALA A 30 12.16 -11.79 -2.55
C ALA A 30 13.13 -11.64 -3.74
N GLN A 31 13.37 -12.71 -4.51
CA GLN A 31 14.16 -12.67 -5.74
C GLN A 31 13.38 -12.01 -6.90
N LEU A 32 12.05 -12.12 -6.89
CA LEU A 32 11.19 -11.50 -7.91
C LEU A 32 10.99 -10.00 -7.69
N GLY A 33 11.06 -9.54 -6.45
CA GLY A 33 10.94 -8.13 -6.10
C GLY A 33 10.68 -7.93 -4.61
N SER A 34 11.07 -6.77 -4.07
CA SER A 34 10.98 -6.46 -2.63
C SER A 34 9.55 -6.50 -2.07
N ASP A 35 8.54 -6.17 -2.89
CA ASP A 35 7.15 -6.14 -2.44
C ASP A 35 6.42 -7.49 -2.63
N VAL A 36 7.02 -8.44 -3.37
CA VAL A 36 6.39 -9.74 -3.66
C VAL A 36 6.17 -10.57 -2.41
N PRO A 37 7.13 -10.63 -1.45
CA PRO A 37 6.93 -11.29 -0.16
C PRO A 37 5.69 -10.81 0.59
N PHE A 38 5.46 -9.49 0.64
CA PHE A 38 4.27 -8.93 1.28
C PHE A 38 3.00 -9.32 0.54
N CYS A 39 3.01 -9.34 -0.78
CA CYS A 39 1.86 -9.78 -1.57
C CYS A 39 1.52 -11.27 -1.39
N LEU A 40 2.47 -12.11 -1.00
CA LEU A 40 2.20 -13.49 -0.59
C LEU A 40 1.53 -13.56 0.78
N THR A 41 2.03 -12.79 1.75
CA THR A 41 1.59 -12.85 3.16
C THR A 41 0.30 -12.06 3.39
N GLY A 42 0.22 -10.85 2.84
CA GLY A 42 -0.87 -9.91 3.10
C GLY A 42 -0.89 -9.40 4.54
N GLY A 43 -2.06 -8.95 4.98
CA GLY A 43 -2.25 -8.42 6.32
C GLY A 43 -1.63 -7.04 6.54
N VAL A 44 -0.95 -6.87 7.66
CA VAL A 44 -0.10 -5.74 8.01
C VAL A 44 1.24 -6.30 8.49
N ALA A 45 2.32 -5.77 7.98
CA ALA A 45 3.65 -6.21 8.35
C ALA A 45 4.63 -5.03 8.44
N LEU A 46 5.60 -5.14 9.32
CA LEU A 46 6.77 -4.29 9.37
C LEU A 46 7.83 -4.87 8.43
N GLY A 47 8.15 -4.16 7.36
CA GLY A 47 9.23 -4.51 6.44
C GLY A 47 10.55 -3.90 6.90
N ARG A 48 11.63 -4.66 6.85
CA ARG A 48 13.00 -4.23 7.13
C ARG A 48 13.91 -4.48 5.94
N GLY A 49 15.08 -3.85 5.93
CA GLY A 49 16.02 -3.92 4.82
C GLY A 49 15.42 -3.25 3.58
N ARG A 50 15.27 -3.98 2.48
CA ARG A 50 14.61 -3.50 1.27
C ARG A 50 13.07 -3.59 1.33
N GLY A 51 12.49 -3.90 2.51
CA GLY A 51 11.06 -4.18 2.67
C GLY A 51 10.71 -5.67 2.48
N ASP A 52 11.67 -6.50 2.24
CA ASP A 52 11.52 -7.95 1.96
C ASP A 52 11.58 -8.84 3.21
N ARG A 53 12.13 -8.34 4.31
CA ARG A 53 12.13 -9.02 5.62
C ARG A 53 10.92 -8.57 6.43
N LEU A 54 9.87 -9.38 6.44
CA LEU A 54 8.57 -9.03 7.00
C LEU A 54 8.41 -9.59 8.41
N ALA A 55 7.92 -8.74 9.31
CA ALA A 55 7.42 -9.13 10.63
C ALA A 55 5.92 -8.79 10.71
N PRO A 56 5.03 -9.78 10.90
CA PRO A 56 3.61 -9.52 11.00
C PRO A 56 3.27 -8.56 12.14
N VAL A 57 2.33 -7.66 11.90
CA VAL A 57 1.81 -6.69 12.87
C VAL A 57 0.35 -7.00 13.15
N ILE A 58 -0.02 -7.06 14.42
CA ILE A 58 -1.42 -7.23 14.82
C ILE A 58 -2.17 -5.95 14.44
N CYS A 59 -3.20 -6.11 13.63
CA CYS A 59 -4.07 -5.03 13.22
C CYS A 59 -5.51 -5.35 13.60
N ARG A 60 -6.08 -4.56 14.49
CA ARG A 60 -7.51 -4.64 14.85
C ARG A 60 -8.32 -3.67 14.03
N GLY A 61 -9.51 -4.10 13.66
CA GLY A 61 -10.41 -3.32 12.81
C GLY A 61 -10.14 -3.46 11.32
N ARG A 62 -10.89 -2.68 10.56
CA ARG A 62 -10.76 -2.60 9.10
C ARG A 62 -10.58 -1.16 8.69
N HIS A 63 -9.56 -0.89 7.91
CA HIS A 63 -9.26 0.42 7.36
C HIS A 63 -9.86 0.55 5.97
N ARG A 64 -10.46 1.70 5.69
CA ARG A 64 -11.01 2.02 4.37
C ARG A 64 -10.14 3.05 3.71
N TRP A 65 -9.83 2.80 2.46
CA TRP A 65 -8.96 3.64 1.67
C TRP A 65 -9.64 4.08 0.39
N VAL A 66 -9.34 5.29 -0.04
CA VAL A 66 -9.54 5.76 -1.40
C VAL A 66 -8.16 5.97 -2.02
N PHE A 67 -7.95 5.46 -3.21
CA PHE A 67 -6.74 5.68 -3.99
C PHE A 67 -7.10 6.52 -5.21
N ALA A 68 -6.41 7.63 -5.42
CA ALA A 68 -6.50 8.45 -6.62
C ALA A 68 -5.26 8.20 -7.47
N THR A 69 -5.45 7.66 -8.67
CA THR A 69 -4.37 7.37 -9.62
C THR A 69 -4.25 8.49 -10.64
N SER A 70 -3.06 8.71 -11.18
CA SER A 70 -2.79 9.69 -12.24
C SER A 70 -2.55 9.00 -13.59
N ASN A 71 -2.83 9.70 -14.70
CA ASN A 71 -2.46 9.27 -16.05
C ASN A 71 -0.98 9.35 -16.33
N GLN A 72 -0.31 10.26 -15.65
CA GLN A 72 1.11 10.51 -15.85
C GLN A 72 1.87 9.78 -14.75
N GLY A 73 2.84 8.97 -15.16
CA GLY A 73 3.72 8.28 -14.25
C GLY A 73 4.66 9.24 -13.51
N LEU A 74 5.23 8.75 -12.42
CA LEU A 74 6.33 9.39 -11.71
C LEU A 74 7.45 8.36 -11.57
N SER A 75 8.65 8.73 -12.01
CA SER A 75 9.79 7.83 -11.99
C SER A 75 10.28 7.57 -10.57
N THR A 76 10.13 6.35 -10.09
CA THR A 76 10.63 5.96 -8.75
C THR A 76 12.10 6.33 -8.54
N PRO A 77 13.04 6.05 -9.46
CA PRO A 77 14.42 6.48 -9.29
C PRO A 77 14.59 8.01 -9.23
N ALA A 78 13.74 8.78 -9.91
CA ALA A 78 13.80 10.24 -9.85
C ALA A 78 13.34 10.75 -8.48
N VAL A 79 12.30 10.14 -7.90
CA VAL A 79 11.82 10.50 -6.56
C VAL A 79 12.85 10.21 -5.49
N TYR A 80 13.53 9.06 -5.56
CA TYR A 80 14.62 8.74 -4.61
C TYR A 80 15.78 9.72 -4.74
N ARG A 81 16.23 10.05 -5.97
CA ARG A 81 17.27 11.08 -6.16
C ARG A 81 16.84 12.43 -5.58
N ARG A 82 15.59 12.82 -5.84
CA ARG A 82 15.08 14.09 -5.29
C ARG A 82 15.00 14.09 -3.77
N PHE A 83 14.62 12.96 -3.18
CA PHE A 83 14.66 12.77 -1.72
C PHE A 83 16.08 12.98 -1.17
N ASP A 84 17.09 12.37 -1.78
CA ASP A 84 18.49 12.54 -1.38
C ASP A 84 18.96 14.02 -1.54
N GLU A 85 18.59 14.68 -2.65
CA GLU A 85 18.89 16.09 -2.91
C GLU A 85 18.25 17.05 -1.88
N LEU A 86 17.07 16.71 -1.40
CA LEU A 86 16.37 17.47 -0.36
C LEU A 86 16.96 17.23 1.06
N GLY A 87 18.04 16.46 1.16
CA GLY A 87 18.66 16.12 2.43
C GLY A 87 17.88 15.05 3.20
N GLY A 88 17.06 14.29 2.50
CA GLY A 88 16.30 13.17 3.09
C GLY A 88 17.28 12.15 3.67
N THR A 89 17.20 11.97 4.97
CA THR A 89 17.80 10.80 5.61
C THR A 89 16.75 9.72 5.60
N PRO A 90 17.03 8.52 5.03
CA PRO A 90 16.13 7.40 5.20
C PRO A 90 15.81 7.30 6.69
N GLY A 91 14.53 7.37 7.02
CA GLY A 91 14.09 7.15 8.39
C GLY A 91 14.77 5.87 8.85
N GLY A 92 15.74 5.99 9.75
CA GLY A 92 16.59 4.87 10.16
C GLY A 92 15.72 3.67 10.53
N GLU A 93 16.30 2.53 10.95
CA GLU A 93 15.55 1.34 11.39
C GLU A 93 14.59 1.63 12.58
N THR A 94 14.05 2.83 12.65
CA THR A 94 13.15 3.27 13.71
C THR A 94 11.81 2.57 13.51
N VAL A 95 11.51 1.68 14.44
CA VAL A 95 10.23 0.98 14.47
C VAL A 95 9.12 2.01 14.74
N PRO A 96 8.07 2.13 13.92
CA PRO A 96 6.99 3.09 14.14
C PRO A 96 6.06 2.61 15.27
N ASN A 97 6.55 2.68 16.50
CA ASN A 97 5.88 2.12 17.69
C ASN A 97 4.48 2.70 17.91
N ASP A 98 4.29 3.99 17.65
CA ASP A 98 2.98 4.64 17.81
C ASP A 98 1.96 4.10 16.81
N LEU A 99 2.37 3.92 15.55
CA LEU A 99 1.52 3.31 14.52
C LEU A 99 1.19 1.85 14.86
N ILE A 100 2.19 1.04 15.26
CA ILE A 100 1.98 -0.35 15.64
C ILE A 100 1.03 -0.45 16.85
N SER A 101 1.20 0.42 17.82
CA SER A 101 0.34 0.50 19.00
C SER A 101 -1.10 0.89 18.62
N ALA A 102 -1.27 1.89 17.75
CA ALA A 102 -2.57 2.32 17.26
C ALA A 102 -3.29 1.20 16.48
N LEU A 103 -2.58 0.50 15.59
CA LEU A 103 -3.08 -0.65 14.85
C LEU A 103 -3.53 -1.78 15.79
N THR A 104 -2.73 -2.08 16.80
CA THR A 104 -3.03 -3.14 17.78
C THR A 104 -4.25 -2.81 18.64
N ARG A 105 -4.45 -1.53 18.99
CA ARG A 105 -5.65 -1.08 19.72
C ARG A 105 -6.88 -0.93 18.82
N GLY A 106 -6.70 -0.82 17.50
CA GLY A 106 -7.77 -0.51 16.54
C GLY A 106 -8.21 0.95 16.61
N ASP A 107 -7.34 1.84 17.04
CA ASP A 107 -7.56 3.29 17.15
C ASP A 107 -7.31 3.95 15.79
N LEU A 108 -8.37 4.16 15.03
CA LEU A 108 -8.30 4.67 13.67
C LEU A 108 -7.76 6.11 13.59
N ASP A 109 -8.08 6.94 14.59
CA ASP A 109 -7.61 8.33 14.61
C ASP A 109 -6.12 8.39 14.93
N ALA A 110 -5.64 7.57 15.86
CA ALA A 110 -4.22 7.43 16.15
C ALA A 110 -3.45 6.81 14.95
N VAL A 111 -4.04 5.85 14.24
CA VAL A 111 -3.47 5.33 12.98
C VAL A 111 -3.31 6.46 11.97
N ALA A 112 -4.38 7.26 11.75
CA ALA A 112 -4.34 8.37 10.80
C ALA A 112 -3.25 9.40 11.14
N ALA A 113 -3.09 9.72 12.42
CA ALA A 113 -2.10 10.68 12.91
C ALA A 113 -0.64 10.16 12.80
N SER A 114 -0.46 8.83 12.82
CA SER A 114 0.87 8.19 12.78
C SER A 114 1.34 7.79 11.38
N LEU A 115 0.48 7.96 10.36
CA LEU A 115 0.83 7.61 8.98
C LEU A 115 1.70 8.70 8.37
N SER A 116 2.79 8.29 7.74
CA SER A 116 3.72 9.15 7.01
C SER A 116 4.29 8.45 5.78
N ASN A 117 4.87 9.23 4.88
CA ASN A 117 5.65 8.75 3.76
C ASN A 117 6.84 9.68 3.54
N ASP A 118 8.04 9.21 3.77
CA ASP A 118 9.27 9.99 3.67
C ASP A 118 9.50 10.53 2.25
N LEU A 119 9.04 9.81 1.23
CA LEU A 119 9.17 10.22 -0.17
C LEU A 119 8.15 11.30 -0.59
N GLN A 120 7.17 11.64 0.26
CA GLN A 120 6.07 12.53 -0.12
C GLN A 120 6.57 13.92 -0.53
N ALA A 121 7.49 14.52 0.23
CA ALA A 121 8.04 15.84 -0.09
C ALA A 121 8.74 15.84 -1.47
N ALA A 122 9.53 14.81 -1.76
CA ALA A 122 10.21 14.65 -3.04
C ALA A 122 9.22 14.42 -4.21
N ALA A 123 8.17 13.63 -3.96
CA ALA A 123 7.13 13.39 -4.96
C ALA A 123 6.35 14.67 -5.29
N ILE A 124 6.01 15.47 -4.29
CA ILE A 124 5.31 16.75 -4.46
C ILE A 124 6.23 17.78 -5.14
N ASP A 125 7.50 17.84 -4.79
CA ASP A 125 8.44 18.75 -5.45
C ASP A 125 8.59 18.47 -6.96
N LEU A 126 8.59 17.19 -7.35
CA LEU A 126 8.59 16.78 -8.75
C LEU A 126 7.22 16.91 -9.43
N ARG A 127 6.14 16.86 -8.68
CA ARG A 127 4.75 16.90 -9.13
C ARG A 127 3.89 17.74 -8.17
N PRO A 128 4.01 19.08 -8.21
CA PRO A 128 3.33 19.98 -7.25
C PRO A 128 1.81 19.84 -7.21
N GLU A 129 1.20 19.41 -8.30
CA GLU A 129 -0.24 19.17 -8.38
C GLU A 129 -0.74 18.04 -7.45
N LEU A 130 0.15 17.19 -6.94
CA LEU A 130 -0.21 16.18 -5.94
C LEU A 130 -0.66 16.81 -4.62
N GLU A 131 -0.11 17.98 -4.27
CA GLU A 131 -0.52 18.68 -3.04
C GLU A 131 -1.99 19.09 -3.09
N GLU A 132 -2.48 19.57 -4.24
CA GLU A 132 -3.90 19.89 -4.42
C GLU A 132 -4.78 18.64 -4.21
N VAL A 133 -4.39 17.49 -4.78
CA VAL A 133 -5.14 16.23 -4.61
C VAL A 133 -5.23 15.83 -3.14
N LEU A 134 -4.11 15.90 -2.42
CA LEU A 134 -4.06 15.58 -0.99
C LEU A 134 -4.91 16.54 -0.16
N THR A 135 -4.84 17.83 -0.48
CA THR A 135 -5.57 18.90 0.22
C THR A 135 -7.06 18.76 0.06
N VAL A 136 -7.55 18.62 -1.17
CA VAL A 136 -8.98 18.39 -1.45
C VAL A 136 -9.51 17.18 -0.70
N GLY A 137 -8.76 16.07 -0.68
CA GLY A 137 -9.19 14.89 0.06
C GLY A 137 -9.30 15.13 1.58
N ARG A 138 -8.37 15.89 2.17
CA ARG A 138 -8.41 16.28 3.60
C ARG A 138 -9.60 17.19 3.90
N GLU A 139 -9.83 18.22 3.09
CA GLU A 139 -10.91 19.19 3.26
C GLU A 139 -12.30 18.56 3.23
N VAL A 140 -12.49 17.50 2.43
CA VAL A 140 -13.76 16.79 2.37
C VAL A 140 -13.90 15.67 3.40
N GLY A 141 -12.93 15.51 4.31
CA GLY A 141 -13.05 14.66 5.50
C GLY A 141 -12.30 13.33 5.44
N ALA A 142 -11.24 13.21 4.63
CA ALA A 142 -10.28 12.14 4.84
C ALA A 142 -9.58 12.32 6.20
N LEU A 143 -9.38 11.24 6.94
CA LEU A 143 -8.69 11.26 8.23
C LEU A 143 -7.20 11.60 8.06
N THR A 144 -6.62 11.10 6.98
CA THR A 144 -5.29 11.47 6.51
C THR A 144 -5.19 11.27 5.00
N ALA A 145 -4.24 11.96 4.38
CA ALA A 145 -3.96 11.86 2.96
C ALA A 145 -2.44 11.86 2.75
N LEU A 146 -1.95 10.91 1.96
CA LEU A 146 -0.52 10.76 1.68
C LEU A 146 -0.29 10.27 0.25
N VAL A 147 0.88 10.55 -0.28
CA VAL A 147 1.36 9.91 -1.50
C VAL A 147 1.68 8.45 -1.18
N SER A 148 1.28 7.53 -2.04
CA SER A 148 1.54 6.09 -1.89
C SER A 148 2.89 5.72 -2.50
N GLY A 149 3.85 5.33 -1.69
CA GLY A 149 5.22 5.02 -2.13
C GLY A 149 5.87 6.22 -2.82
N SER A 150 6.51 6.01 -3.96
CA SER A 150 7.07 7.10 -4.77
C SER A 150 6.01 7.90 -5.54
N GLY A 151 4.73 7.56 -5.42
CA GLY A 151 3.65 8.19 -6.15
C GLY A 151 3.53 7.71 -7.62
N PRO A 152 2.76 8.41 -8.44
CA PRO A 152 1.93 9.58 -8.15
C PRO A 152 0.56 9.26 -7.54
N THR A 153 0.32 8.02 -7.15
CA THR A 153 -0.95 7.63 -6.50
C THR A 153 -1.07 8.30 -5.14
N CYS A 154 -2.20 8.95 -4.88
CA CYS A 154 -2.55 9.47 -3.56
C CYS A 154 -3.49 8.50 -2.84
N ALA A 155 -3.26 8.30 -1.54
CA ALA A 155 -4.03 7.43 -0.68
C ALA A 155 -4.70 8.24 0.43
N PHE A 156 -5.97 7.96 0.69
CA PHE A 156 -6.79 8.63 1.68
C PHE A 156 -7.38 7.61 2.64
N LEU A 157 -7.06 7.71 3.92
CA LEU A 157 -7.72 6.93 4.96
C LEU A 157 -9.05 7.60 5.30
N VAL A 158 -10.13 6.84 5.31
CA VAL A 158 -11.47 7.35 5.59
C VAL A 158 -12.16 6.51 6.65
N ARG A 159 -13.09 7.13 7.37
CA ARG A 159 -13.77 6.49 8.50
C ARG A 159 -14.74 5.40 8.05
N ASP A 160 -15.50 5.68 6.99
CA ASP A 160 -16.59 4.83 6.55
C ASP A 160 -16.85 4.88 5.04
N THR A 161 -17.91 4.23 4.61
CA THR A 161 -18.29 4.20 3.19
C THR A 161 -18.78 5.57 2.68
N ALA A 162 -19.43 6.37 3.54
CA ALA A 162 -19.88 7.70 3.16
C ALA A 162 -18.70 8.64 2.92
N GLY A 163 -17.71 8.62 3.84
CA GLY A 163 -16.44 9.31 3.67
C GLY A 163 -15.69 8.89 2.40
N ALA A 164 -15.66 7.57 2.11
CA ALA A 164 -15.04 7.08 0.89
C ALA A 164 -15.71 7.62 -0.38
N LYS A 165 -17.03 7.65 -0.41
CA LYS A 165 -17.79 8.23 -1.53
C LYS A 165 -17.53 9.73 -1.69
N LYS A 166 -17.53 10.48 -0.58
CA LYS A 166 -17.32 11.92 -0.56
C LYS A 166 -15.91 12.28 -1.07
N VAL A 167 -14.87 11.63 -0.53
CA VAL A 167 -13.48 11.84 -0.97
C VAL A 167 -13.31 11.44 -2.43
N SER A 168 -13.80 10.24 -2.82
CA SER A 168 -13.72 9.77 -4.21
C SER A 168 -14.35 10.74 -5.19
N ALA A 169 -15.55 11.25 -4.89
CA ALA A 169 -16.25 12.21 -5.75
C ALA A 169 -15.47 13.53 -5.87
N ALA A 170 -14.97 14.08 -4.76
CA ALA A 170 -14.26 15.35 -4.77
C ALA A 170 -12.96 15.26 -5.58
N VAL A 171 -12.11 14.26 -5.29
CA VAL A 171 -10.81 14.14 -5.98
C VAL A 171 -10.94 13.69 -7.42
N SER A 172 -12.02 12.97 -7.80
CA SER A 172 -12.24 12.56 -9.20
C SER A 172 -12.49 13.73 -10.15
N ASN A 173 -12.87 14.89 -9.63
CA ASN A 173 -13.10 16.10 -10.44
C ASN A 173 -11.81 16.85 -10.77
N LEU A 174 -10.70 16.47 -10.17
CA LEU A 174 -9.42 17.12 -10.41
C LEU A 174 -8.79 16.61 -11.71
N PRO A 175 -8.28 17.50 -12.58
CA PRO A 175 -7.79 17.14 -13.91
C PRO A 175 -6.59 16.18 -13.89
N GLN A 176 -5.79 16.19 -12.82
CA GLN A 176 -4.64 15.32 -12.63
C GLN A 176 -5.02 13.90 -12.14
N VAL A 177 -6.27 13.69 -11.72
CA VAL A 177 -6.75 12.39 -11.27
C VAL A 177 -7.39 11.64 -12.44
N HIS A 178 -6.81 10.50 -12.78
CA HIS A 178 -7.37 9.62 -13.82
C HIS A 178 -8.55 8.80 -13.31
N ARG A 179 -8.40 8.21 -12.13
CA ARG A 179 -9.38 7.28 -11.57
C ARG A 179 -9.26 7.21 -10.06
N THR A 180 -10.39 6.97 -9.40
CA THR A 180 -10.39 6.59 -7.99
C THR A 180 -10.75 5.11 -7.82
N ARG A 181 -10.22 4.50 -6.76
CA ARG A 181 -10.52 3.15 -6.32
C ARG A 181 -10.68 3.14 -4.80
N THR A 182 -11.63 2.35 -4.33
CA THR A 182 -11.78 2.11 -2.89
C THR A 182 -11.26 0.74 -2.54
N ALA A 183 -10.59 0.62 -1.39
CA ALA A 183 -10.11 -0.64 -0.87
C ALA A 183 -10.38 -0.76 0.63
N ARG A 184 -10.27 -1.98 1.14
CA ARG A 184 -10.34 -2.29 2.56
C ARG A 184 -9.11 -3.08 2.95
N GLY A 185 -8.53 -2.71 4.08
CA GLY A 185 -7.41 -3.43 4.70
C GLY A 185 -7.72 -3.81 6.14
N PRO A 186 -6.99 -4.74 6.71
CA PRO A 186 -6.03 -5.62 6.07
C PRO A 186 -6.67 -6.53 5.02
N ALA A 187 -5.92 -6.85 3.96
CA ALA A 187 -6.33 -7.80 2.94
C ALA A 187 -5.45 -9.06 3.04
N ALA A 188 -6.02 -10.20 2.73
CA ALA A 188 -5.24 -11.44 2.63
C ALA A 188 -4.20 -11.33 1.50
N GLY A 189 -3.10 -12.05 1.65
CA GLY A 189 -2.13 -12.24 0.58
C GLY A 189 -2.68 -13.12 -0.56
N ALA A 190 -1.79 -13.53 -1.45
CA ALA A 190 -2.14 -14.40 -2.55
C ALA A 190 -2.69 -15.74 -2.01
N GLN A 191 -3.85 -16.14 -2.50
CA GLN A 191 -4.53 -17.37 -2.07
C GLN A 191 -5.01 -18.15 -3.26
N LEU A 192 -4.93 -19.46 -3.17
CA LEU A 192 -5.64 -20.36 -4.09
C LEU A 192 -7.12 -20.33 -3.71
N LEU A 193 -7.96 -19.95 -4.64
CA LEU A 193 -9.40 -20.09 -4.46
C LEU A 193 -9.79 -21.55 -4.69
N PRO A 194 -10.74 -22.10 -3.89
CA PRO A 194 -11.31 -23.39 -4.22
C PRO A 194 -11.89 -23.29 -5.63
N GLY A 195 -11.38 -24.12 -6.54
CA GLY A 195 -11.91 -24.21 -7.89
C GLY A 195 -13.39 -24.61 -7.84
N PRO A 196 -14.16 -24.34 -8.90
CA PRO A 196 -15.46 -24.99 -9.04
C PRO A 196 -15.21 -26.50 -8.93
N VAL A 197 -16.00 -27.16 -8.06
CA VAL A 197 -15.96 -28.62 -7.92
C VAL A 197 -16.48 -29.19 -9.24
N GLY A 198 -15.58 -29.28 -10.21
CA GLY A 198 -15.80 -29.74 -11.57
C GLY A 198 -14.64 -30.60 -11.95
N SER A 199 -14.90 -31.91 -11.86
CA SER A 199 -14.12 -33.01 -12.40
C SER A 199 -13.19 -32.65 -13.56
N PHE A 200 -11.90 -32.61 -13.31
CA PHE A 200 -10.93 -33.01 -14.33
C PHE A 200 -10.76 -34.51 -14.18
N ALA A 201 -11.53 -35.26 -15.01
CA ALA A 201 -11.29 -36.64 -15.29
C ALA A 201 -10.07 -36.78 -16.23
#